data_d89cd86f27bd8b2545c6d88d224c28cd
#
_entry.id   d89cd86f27bd8b2545c6d88d224c28cd
#
_cell.length_a   1.000
_cell.length_b   1.000
_cell.length_c   1.000
_cell.angle_alpha   90.00
_cell.angle_beta   90.00
_cell.angle_gamma   90.00
#
_symmetry.space_group_name_H-M   'P 1'
#
loop_
_entity.id
_entity.type
_entity.pdbx_description
1 polymer ?
#
loop_
_entity_poly.entity_id
_entity_poly.type
_entity_poly.pdbx_seq_one_letter_code
_entity_poly.pdbx_strand_id
1 'polypeptide(L)'
;MNLKKKGLAITGAVALSASLLVSINSAQAAPASWNGPVPAKAGATKGGTVTIVTQADFEHLDPARNYVGGTLDFYRLFIRTLTQYRTVNGKTELVPDLAADLGTTNDGGLSWTFKLRPNLKYEDGSKITCEDLKYGTMRSYNDDILDGGTTYAKDFIDNPTNYKGPYTEPNADLYGVQCSAKGDSITYVLTQPIPYFPYVTTFGSFTAIPKAKDTKQNYDNRPLSSGPYKIESYDRGKQLTLVRNSNWDAKTDPIRWNYPDKFVVKMGADQNVIEQMMIADSGEAKTSVATDTNIVTNLSKVLNKPAYKDRLFNYLSPYNRYYAINVDTVKDVNVRKAIQCAFDFKSIVLAAGGTTAGQYANSTIPPSIKGAYRNFTVCDRDVAKNPEAQIAKAKAYLAKATDKKTTLRLAYRDKGVEPLRAAALEQALKAVGFKVIMDKYPGSGFYAAAAKRGGDREPDITQTSWAFDWAAGSGIVYALFDGRTMTKDDAKSNHSRGNFPDIQKLFAQADQLAPAAQEKILGDIEQKLIQDKAAHVSVYFEVAHQMAGSKLGGIQVDGGWGDLSVIGAFVKK
;
A
#
# COMPACT_ATOMS: atom_id res chain seq x y z
N MET A 1 64.91 5.16 -58.58
CA MET A 1 64.57 6.40 -57.88
C MET A 1 63.58 6.04 -56.79
N ASN A 2 64.07 5.91 -55.55
CA ASN A 2 63.37 5.30 -54.42
C ASN A 2 62.60 6.35 -53.60
N LEU A 3 61.28 6.19 -53.45
CA LEU A 3 60.46 6.93 -52.47
C LEU A 3 60.25 6.07 -51.25
N LYS A 4 60.81 6.50 -50.11
CA LYS A 4 60.63 5.92 -48.82
C LYS A 4 59.24 6.33 -48.25
N LYS A 5 58.40 5.34 -47.94
CA LYS A 5 57.19 5.54 -47.18
C LYS A 5 57.56 5.61 -45.68
N LYS A 6 57.21 6.72 -45.00
CA LYS A 6 57.21 6.84 -43.56
C LYS A 6 55.85 6.34 -43.01
N GLY A 7 55.88 5.26 -42.27
CA GLY A 7 54.72 4.80 -41.56
C GLY A 7 54.55 5.58 -40.22
N LEU A 8 53.38 6.14 -40.02
CA LEU A 8 52.95 6.75 -38.75
C LEU A 8 52.19 5.69 -37.94
N ALA A 9 52.77 5.27 -36.84
CA ALA A 9 52.10 4.38 -35.89
C ALA A 9 51.17 5.22 -35.02
N ILE A 10 49.86 5.02 -35.15
CA ILE A 10 48.82 5.55 -34.24
C ILE A 10 48.57 4.47 -33.20
N THR A 11 49.07 4.67 -31.99
CA THR A 11 48.74 3.89 -30.81
C THR A 11 47.35 4.34 -30.35
N GLY A 12 46.31 3.59 -30.73
CA GLY A 12 44.97 3.75 -30.20
C GLY A 12 44.88 3.11 -28.82
N ALA A 13 44.76 3.95 -27.80
CA ALA A 13 44.36 3.49 -26.46
C ALA A 13 42.87 3.08 -26.52
N VAL A 14 42.63 1.78 -26.48
CA VAL A 14 41.29 1.22 -26.24
C VAL A 14 41.01 1.37 -24.77
N ALA A 15 40.22 2.39 -24.40
CA ALA A 15 39.62 2.48 -23.08
C ALA A 15 38.55 1.37 -22.97
N LEU A 16 38.87 0.28 -22.28
CA LEU A 16 37.87 -0.67 -21.80
C LEU A 16 36.99 0.06 -20.79
N SER A 17 35.84 0.54 -21.25
CA SER A 17 34.72 0.82 -20.37
C SER A 17 34.19 -0.53 -19.85
N ALA A 18 34.65 -0.92 -18.64
CA ALA A 18 34.04 -1.99 -17.87
C ALA A 18 32.61 -1.52 -17.47
N SER A 19 31.63 -1.85 -18.32
CA SER A 19 30.24 -1.83 -17.92
C SER A 19 30.10 -2.86 -16.77
N LEU A 20 29.97 -2.36 -15.54
CA LEU A 20 29.46 -3.14 -14.42
C LEU A 20 28.02 -3.54 -14.77
N LEU A 21 27.87 -4.67 -15.44
CA LEU A 21 26.67 -5.47 -15.43
C LEU A 21 26.50 -5.93 -13.98
N VAL A 22 25.83 -5.14 -13.14
CA VAL A 22 25.26 -5.60 -11.91
C VAL A 22 24.17 -6.57 -12.33
N SER A 23 24.53 -7.84 -12.47
CA SER A 23 23.58 -8.91 -12.63
C SER A 23 22.61 -8.85 -11.44
N ILE A 24 21.33 -8.57 -11.72
CA ILE A 24 20.22 -8.87 -10.80
C ILE A 24 20.12 -10.40 -10.78
N ASN A 25 21.22 -11.05 -10.46
CA ASN A 25 21.31 -12.47 -10.29
C ASN A 25 21.30 -12.74 -8.81
N SER A 26 20.15 -13.13 -8.33
CA SER A 26 20.18 -14.14 -7.29
C SER A 26 18.79 -14.73 -7.14
N ALA A 27 18.59 -15.87 -7.74
CA ALA A 27 17.83 -16.91 -7.10
C ALA A 27 18.56 -17.24 -5.78
N GLN A 28 18.50 -16.32 -4.82
CA GLN A 28 18.94 -16.65 -3.47
C GLN A 28 17.92 -17.66 -2.97
N ALA A 29 18.34 -18.88 -2.75
CA ALA A 29 17.49 -19.92 -2.18
C ALA A 29 16.76 -19.31 -0.97
N ALA A 30 15.43 -19.41 -0.96
CA ALA A 30 14.63 -18.88 0.13
C ALA A 30 15.22 -19.37 1.46
N PRO A 31 15.41 -18.52 2.48
CA PRO A 31 15.90 -18.95 3.77
C PRO A 31 15.13 -20.18 4.25
N ALA A 32 15.79 -21.16 4.85
CA ALA A 32 15.14 -22.37 5.35
C ALA A 32 13.94 -22.07 6.27
N SER A 33 13.96 -20.91 6.95
CA SER A 33 12.84 -20.41 7.75
C SER A 33 11.56 -20.08 6.96
N TRP A 34 11.63 -19.98 5.63
CA TRP A 34 10.47 -19.79 4.76
C TRP A 34 9.87 -21.09 4.25
N ASN A 35 10.55 -22.21 4.50
CA ASN A 35 10.13 -23.54 4.11
C ASN A 35 9.65 -24.30 5.36
N GLY A 36 8.37 -24.17 5.70
CA GLY A 36 7.80 -24.87 6.84
C GLY A 36 6.88 -23.99 7.67
N PRO A 37 6.32 -24.51 8.74
CA PRO A 37 5.35 -23.78 9.53
C PRO A 37 5.98 -22.56 10.21
N VAL A 38 5.20 -21.49 10.31
CA VAL A 38 5.57 -20.33 11.11
C VAL A 38 5.81 -20.76 12.57
N PRO A 39 6.82 -20.20 13.28
CA PRO A 39 7.10 -20.55 14.67
C PRO A 39 5.86 -20.35 15.57
N ALA A 40 5.62 -21.30 16.47
CA ALA A 40 4.51 -21.20 17.42
C ALA A 40 4.64 -19.93 18.29
N LYS A 41 3.51 -19.28 18.57
CA LYS A 41 3.49 -18.13 19.48
C LYS A 41 3.53 -18.61 20.94
N ALA A 42 4.31 -17.92 21.76
CA ALA A 42 4.39 -18.21 23.19
C ALA A 42 3.01 -18.09 23.85
N GLY A 43 2.66 -19.08 24.67
CA GLY A 43 1.38 -19.14 25.37
C GLY A 43 0.15 -19.43 24.49
N ALA A 44 0.34 -19.67 23.19
CA ALA A 44 -0.77 -19.96 22.29
C ALA A 44 -1.33 -21.36 22.55
N THR A 45 -2.66 -21.43 22.60
CA THR A 45 -3.41 -22.67 22.74
C THR A 45 -4.45 -22.79 21.63
N LYS A 46 -4.74 -24.03 21.20
CA LYS A 46 -5.86 -24.28 20.27
C LYS A 46 -7.18 -24.22 21.00
N GLY A 47 -8.21 -23.70 20.33
CA GLY A 47 -9.57 -23.66 20.81
C GLY A 47 -10.14 -22.28 20.98
N GLY A 48 -11.44 -22.21 21.22
CA GLY A 48 -12.19 -20.99 21.45
C GLY A 48 -12.58 -20.21 20.21
N THR A 49 -13.35 -19.15 20.43
CA THR A 49 -13.85 -18.25 19.38
C THR A 49 -13.22 -16.87 19.54
N VAL A 50 -12.72 -16.32 18.46
CA VAL A 50 -12.32 -14.90 18.33
C VAL A 50 -13.44 -14.15 17.63
N THR A 51 -13.96 -13.10 18.27
CA THR A 51 -14.95 -12.21 17.66
C THR A 51 -14.26 -10.97 17.13
N ILE A 52 -14.50 -10.61 15.87
CA ILE A 52 -14.11 -9.35 15.26
C ILE A 52 -15.36 -8.48 15.18
N VAL A 53 -15.29 -7.23 15.63
CA VAL A 53 -16.42 -6.30 15.59
C VAL A 53 -16.09 -5.16 14.66
N THR A 54 -16.97 -4.91 13.67
CA THR A 54 -16.77 -3.89 12.63
C THR A 54 -17.99 -2.97 12.51
N GLN A 55 -17.76 -1.74 12.04
CA GLN A 55 -18.81 -0.75 11.78
C GLN A 55 -19.58 -1.07 10.49
N ALA A 56 -18.92 -1.68 9.52
CA ALA A 56 -19.49 -1.97 8.21
C ALA A 56 -19.20 -3.41 7.78
N ASP A 57 -19.93 -3.86 6.77
CA ASP A 57 -19.62 -5.10 6.05
C ASP A 57 -18.36 -4.92 5.18
N PHE A 58 -17.76 -6.03 4.77
CA PHE A 58 -16.75 -6.05 3.74
C PHE A 58 -17.38 -5.63 2.40
N GLU A 59 -16.70 -4.72 1.70
CA GLU A 59 -17.10 -4.36 0.35
C GLU A 59 -17.06 -5.60 -0.55
N HIS A 60 -15.92 -6.30 -0.54
CA HIS A 60 -15.69 -7.53 -1.28
C HIS A 60 -14.86 -8.53 -0.47
N LEU A 61 -15.27 -9.83 -0.53
CA LEU A 61 -14.45 -10.96 -0.09
C LEU A 61 -13.76 -11.67 -1.26
N ASP A 62 -14.21 -11.42 -2.50
CA ASP A 62 -13.52 -11.90 -3.71
C ASP A 62 -12.13 -11.25 -3.79
N PRO A 63 -11.05 -12.03 -3.77
CA PRO A 63 -9.70 -11.48 -3.76
C PRO A 63 -9.38 -10.60 -4.98
N ALA A 64 -9.98 -10.86 -6.14
CA ALA A 64 -9.78 -10.04 -7.34
C ALA A 64 -10.44 -8.66 -7.26
N ARG A 65 -11.41 -8.47 -6.35
CA ARG A 65 -12.22 -7.24 -6.19
C ARG A 65 -11.84 -6.42 -4.97
N ASN A 66 -10.93 -6.90 -4.13
CA ASN A 66 -10.60 -6.26 -2.86
C ASN A 66 -9.36 -5.36 -2.96
N TYR A 67 -9.48 -4.12 -2.46
CA TYR A 67 -8.37 -3.15 -2.35
C TYR A 67 -8.43 -2.35 -1.04
N VAL A 68 -9.09 -2.86 -0.01
CA VAL A 68 -9.18 -2.22 1.30
C VAL A 68 -8.19 -2.89 2.27
N GLY A 69 -7.25 -2.13 2.84
CA GLY A 69 -6.13 -2.64 3.66
C GLY A 69 -6.55 -3.61 4.77
N GLY A 70 -7.54 -3.24 5.60
CA GLY A 70 -8.05 -4.12 6.66
C GLY A 70 -8.65 -5.42 6.13
N THR A 71 -9.31 -5.40 4.96
CA THR A 71 -9.82 -6.61 4.31
C THR A 71 -8.68 -7.42 3.69
N LEU A 72 -7.64 -6.78 3.15
CA LEU A 72 -6.43 -7.45 2.65
C LEU A 72 -5.68 -8.20 3.77
N ASP A 73 -5.65 -7.68 4.99
CA ASP A 73 -5.14 -8.43 6.14
C ASP A 73 -6.07 -9.58 6.53
N PHE A 74 -7.39 -9.30 6.64
CA PHE A 74 -8.38 -10.28 7.11
C PHE A 74 -8.50 -11.50 6.19
N TYR A 75 -8.55 -11.32 4.86
CA TYR A 75 -8.72 -12.46 3.96
C TYR A 75 -7.54 -13.44 4.00
N ARG A 76 -6.39 -13.05 4.52
CA ARG A 76 -5.26 -13.95 4.77
C ARG A 76 -5.62 -15.14 5.66
N LEU A 77 -6.70 -15.05 6.44
CA LEU A 77 -7.22 -16.19 7.21
C LEU A 77 -7.71 -17.34 6.31
N PHE A 78 -8.20 -17.04 5.10
CA PHE A 78 -8.80 -18.04 4.24
C PHE A 78 -8.29 -18.04 2.78
N ILE A 79 -7.61 -16.98 2.33
CA ILE A 79 -6.99 -16.88 1.01
C ILE A 79 -5.47 -16.84 1.13
N ARG A 80 -4.78 -17.51 0.20
CA ARG A 80 -3.33 -17.43 -0.01
C ARG A 80 -3.04 -16.80 -1.36
N THR A 81 -2.01 -15.98 -1.42
CA THR A 81 -1.51 -15.32 -2.63
C THR A 81 -0.16 -15.91 -3.03
N LEU A 82 0.44 -15.49 -4.12
CA LEU A 82 1.71 -16.03 -4.59
C LEU A 82 2.85 -15.73 -3.60
N THR A 83 2.93 -14.49 -3.12
CA THR A 83 3.79 -14.04 -2.00
C THR A 83 2.93 -13.35 -0.95
N GLN A 84 3.42 -13.18 0.28
CA GLN A 84 2.68 -12.49 1.34
C GLN A 84 3.62 -11.97 2.43
N TYR A 85 3.14 -11.12 3.32
CA TYR A 85 3.89 -10.63 4.47
C TYR A 85 3.84 -11.60 5.65
N ARG A 86 4.98 -11.71 6.32
CA ARG A 86 5.11 -12.39 7.60
C ARG A 86 5.61 -11.40 8.64
N THR A 87 4.88 -11.27 9.75
CA THR A 87 5.30 -10.46 10.89
C THR A 87 5.62 -11.35 12.07
N VAL A 88 6.88 -11.39 12.48
CA VAL A 88 7.37 -12.16 13.64
C VAL A 88 8.20 -11.23 14.51
N ASN A 89 7.89 -11.16 15.81
CA ASN A 89 8.58 -10.30 16.79
C ASN A 89 8.66 -8.82 16.34
N GLY A 90 7.60 -8.30 15.73
CA GLY A 90 7.51 -6.92 15.24
C GLY A 90 8.32 -6.63 13.98
N LYS A 91 8.97 -7.63 13.39
CA LYS A 91 9.64 -7.50 12.09
C LYS A 91 8.76 -8.07 11.00
N THR A 92 8.43 -7.25 10.01
CA THR A 92 7.69 -7.64 8.81
C THR A 92 8.65 -7.85 7.66
N GLU A 93 8.45 -8.93 6.92
CA GLU A 93 9.21 -9.27 5.72
C GLU A 93 8.28 -9.86 4.65
N LEU A 94 8.59 -9.61 3.38
CA LEU A 94 7.96 -10.29 2.25
C LEU A 94 8.49 -11.73 2.19
N VAL A 95 7.60 -12.70 2.10
CA VAL A 95 7.96 -14.14 2.03
C VAL A 95 7.12 -14.84 0.96
N PRO A 96 7.61 -15.96 0.39
CA PRO A 96 6.80 -16.77 -0.51
C PRO A 96 5.63 -17.42 0.26
N ASP A 97 4.45 -17.49 -0.38
CA ASP A 97 3.24 -18.08 0.17
C ASP A 97 2.80 -19.33 -0.63
N LEU A 98 2.02 -19.19 -1.71
CA LEU A 98 1.78 -20.29 -2.65
C LEU A 98 3.06 -20.62 -3.44
N ALA A 99 3.92 -19.62 -3.67
CA ALA A 99 5.25 -19.83 -4.21
C ALA A 99 6.21 -20.45 -3.18
N ALA A 100 7.25 -21.11 -3.64
CA ALA A 100 8.35 -21.63 -2.84
C ALA A 100 9.52 -20.63 -2.72
N ASP A 101 9.53 -19.59 -3.57
CA ASP A 101 10.54 -18.51 -3.62
C ASP A 101 9.88 -17.15 -3.89
N LEU A 102 10.65 -16.09 -3.87
CA LEU A 102 10.17 -14.73 -4.21
C LEU A 102 10.25 -14.44 -5.71
N GLY A 103 10.37 -15.48 -6.53
CA GLY A 103 10.52 -15.35 -7.97
C GLY A 103 11.95 -15.08 -8.41
N THR A 104 12.21 -15.36 -9.68
CA THR A 104 13.48 -15.15 -10.34
C THR A 104 13.26 -14.40 -11.64
N THR A 105 14.21 -13.53 -12.01
CA THR A 105 14.23 -12.79 -13.25
C THR A 105 15.63 -12.87 -13.87
N ASN A 106 15.73 -12.96 -15.20
CA ASN A 106 16.98 -13.00 -15.94
C ASN A 106 17.08 -11.84 -16.95
N ASP A 107 16.09 -10.97 -17.01
CA ASP A 107 15.91 -9.90 -17.99
C ASP A 107 15.67 -8.53 -17.33
N GLY A 108 16.20 -8.35 -16.12
CA GLY A 108 16.09 -7.07 -15.41
C GLY A 108 14.72 -6.80 -14.80
N GLY A 109 13.87 -7.82 -14.69
CA GLY A 109 12.53 -7.68 -14.11
C GLY A 109 11.42 -7.53 -15.17
N LEU A 110 11.72 -7.79 -16.43
CA LEU A 110 10.71 -7.84 -17.50
C LEU A 110 9.88 -9.12 -17.45
N SER A 111 10.46 -10.21 -16.95
CA SER A 111 9.73 -11.42 -16.62
C SER A 111 10.10 -11.97 -15.23
N TRP A 112 9.12 -12.58 -14.57
CA TRP A 112 9.29 -13.17 -13.25
C TRP A 112 8.73 -14.58 -13.21
N THR A 113 9.57 -15.56 -12.83
CA THR A 113 9.18 -16.95 -12.68
C THR A 113 9.18 -17.34 -11.20
N PHE A 114 8.05 -17.84 -10.71
CA PHE A 114 7.86 -18.32 -9.34
C PHE A 114 7.67 -19.84 -9.35
N LYS A 115 8.44 -20.56 -8.54
CA LYS A 115 8.21 -21.98 -8.29
C LYS A 115 7.03 -22.15 -7.32
N LEU A 116 6.16 -23.10 -7.57
CA LEU A 116 5.01 -23.36 -6.72
C LEU A 116 5.36 -24.38 -5.64
N ARG A 117 4.81 -24.20 -4.42
CA ARG A 117 4.93 -25.21 -3.36
C ARG A 117 4.19 -26.49 -3.75
N PRO A 118 4.71 -27.65 -3.44
CA PRO A 118 4.00 -28.91 -3.65
C PRO A 118 2.88 -29.09 -2.62
N ASN A 119 1.92 -29.97 -2.94
CA ASN A 119 0.87 -30.45 -2.03
C ASN A 119 -0.10 -29.39 -1.50
N LEU A 120 -0.22 -28.26 -2.16
CA LEU A 120 -1.21 -27.24 -1.81
C LEU A 120 -2.62 -27.73 -2.13
N LYS A 121 -3.59 -27.43 -1.23
CA LYS A 121 -4.98 -27.85 -1.36
C LYS A 121 -5.95 -26.72 -1.02
N TYR A 122 -7.10 -26.76 -1.65
CA TYR A 122 -8.29 -26.01 -1.24
C TYR A 122 -9.04 -26.71 -0.10
N GLU A 123 -10.03 -26.00 0.46
CA GLU A 123 -10.89 -26.51 1.54
C GLU A 123 -11.71 -27.76 1.19
N ASP A 124 -11.95 -28.02 -0.08
CA ASP A 124 -12.63 -29.22 -0.58
C ASP A 124 -11.68 -30.40 -0.84
N GLY A 125 -10.39 -30.22 -0.59
CA GLY A 125 -9.33 -31.21 -0.78
C GLY A 125 -8.75 -31.27 -2.20
N SER A 126 -9.30 -30.56 -3.16
CA SER A 126 -8.74 -30.45 -4.51
C SER A 126 -7.37 -29.75 -4.47
N LYS A 127 -6.49 -30.11 -5.40
CA LYS A 127 -5.14 -29.56 -5.51
C LYS A 127 -5.20 -28.12 -6.07
N ILE A 128 -4.36 -27.24 -5.54
CA ILE A 128 -4.06 -25.95 -6.14
C ILE A 128 -3.03 -26.16 -7.25
N THR A 129 -3.32 -25.64 -8.44
CA THR A 129 -2.50 -25.80 -9.64
C THR A 129 -2.00 -24.46 -10.17
N CYS A 130 -1.04 -24.49 -11.09
CA CYS A 130 -0.61 -23.31 -11.82
C CYS A 130 -1.76 -22.69 -12.64
N GLU A 131 -2.59 -23.53 -13.26
CA GLU A 131 -3.73 -23.06 -14.06
C GLU A 131 -4.76 -22.31 -13.20
N ASP A 132 -4.92 -22.68 -11.91
CA ASP A 132 -5.78 -21.93 -11.00
C ASP A 132 -5.22 -20.52 -10.68
N LEU A 133 -3.90 -20.39 -10.54
CA LEU A 133 -3.21 -19.11 -10.38
C LEU A 133 -3.35 -18.24 -11.63
N LYS A 134 -3.11 -18.84 -12.80
CA LYS A 134 -3.30 -18.19 -14.09
C LYS A 134 -4.73 -17.69 -14.24
N TYR A 135 -5.72 -18.54 -13.98
CA TYR A 135 -7.12 -18.19 -14.05
C TYR A 135 -7.50 -17.10 -13.06
N GLY A 136 -7.00 -17.14 -11.83
CA GLY A 136 -7.19 -16.10 -10.82
C GLY A 136 -6.72 -14.72 -11.30
N THR A 137 -5.55 -14.68 -11.96
CA THR A 137 -5.04 -13.45 -12.58
C THR A 137 -5.88 -13.01 -13.77
N MET A 138 -6.27 -13.95 -14.65
CA MET A 138 -7.11 -13.67 -15.82
C MET A 138 -8.47 -13.05 -15.44
N ARG A 139 -9.04 -13.42 -14.28
CA ARG A 139 -10.32 -12.85 -13.80
C ARG A 139 -10.24 -11.33 -13.62
N SER A 140 -9.10 -10.80 -13.21
CA SER A 140 -8.90 -9.36 -12.98
C SER A 140 -9.09 -8.49 -14.24
N TYR A 141 -9.19 -9.09 -15.43
CA TYR A 141 -9.40 -8.40 -16.69
C TYR A 141 -10.89 -8.21 -17.06
N ASN A 142 -11.82 -8.75 -16.26
CA ASN A 142 -13.27 -8.60 -16.51
C ASN A 142 -13.87 -7.39 -15.79
N ASP A 143 -13.51 -6.19 -16.19
CA ASP A 143 -13.96 -4.92 -15.57
C ASP A 143 -15.48 -4.73 -15.57
N ASP A 144 -16.16 -5.23 -16.59
CA ASP A 144 -17.62 -5.10 -16.73
C ASP A 144 -18.40 -5.93 -15.68
N ILE A 145 -17.74 -6.93 -15.07
CA ILE A 145 -18.39 -7.89 -14.16
C ILE A 145 -17.76 -7.83 -12.76
N LEU A 146 -16.44 -7.61 -12.69
CA LEU A 146 -15.68 -7.55 -11.45
C LEU A 146 -15.16 -6.13 -11.22
N ASP A 147 -16.01 -5.28 -10.64
CA ASP A 147 -15.61 -3.97 -10.16
C ASP A 147 -14.74 -4.05 -8.89
N GLY A 148 -14.05 -2.98 -8.57
CA GLY A 148 -13.12 -2.92 -7.44
C GLY A 148 -11.78 -3.61 -7.72
N GLY A 149 -11.03 -3.89 -6.66
CA GLY A 149 -9.71 -4.51 -6.76
C GLY A 149 -8.60 -3.56 -7.23
N THR A 150 -7.40 -4.12 -7.38
CA THR A 150 -6.25 -3.40 -7.89
C THR A 150 -6.16 -3.51 -9.40
N THR A 151 -5.56 -2.51 -10.05
CA THR A 151 -5.31 -2.53 -11.50
C THR A 151 -3.94 -3.15 -11.85
N TYR A 152 -3.11 -3.52 -10.86
CA TYR A 152 -1.71 -3.90 -11.06
C TYR A 152 -1.52 -5.08 -12.03
N ALA A 153 -2.41 -6.07 -12.03
CA ALA A 153 -2.33 -7.16 -13.01
C ALA A 153 -2.49 -6.62 -14.43
N LYS A 154 -3.44 -5.70 -14.65
CA LYS A 154 -3.72 -5.09 -15.97
C LYS A 154 -2.65 -4.08 -16.38
N ASP A 155 -2.10 -3.34 -15.41
CA ASP A 155 -1.12 -2.29 -15.69
C ASP A 155 0.27 -2.87 -16.01
N PHE A 156 0.60 -4.01 -15.40
CA PHE A 156 1.96 -4.54 -15.46
C PHE A 156 2.13 -5.78 -16.34
N ILE A 157 1.12 -6.64 -16.46
CA ILE A 157 1.24 -7.88 -17.24
C ILE A 157 1.07 -7.58 -18.73
N ASP A 158 1.95 -8.14 -19.55
CA ASP A 158 1.90 -8.00 -20.99
C ASP A 158 0.64 -8.64 -21.58
N ASN A 159 -0.12 -7.84 -22.31
CA ASN A 159 -1.39 -8.21 -22.91
C ASN A 159 -1.48 -7.73 -24.36
N PRO A 160 -0.63 -8.25 -25.27
CA PRO A 160 -0.55 -7.79 -26.65
C PRO A 160 -1.83 -8.07 -27.47
N THR A 161 -2.65 -9.03 -27.04
CA THR A 161 -3.91 -9.39 -27.68
C THR A 161 -5.08 -8.55 -27.18
N ASN A 162 -4.86 -7.67 -26.21
CA ASN A 162 -5.92 -6.89 -25.56
C ASN A 162 -7.03 -7.76 -24.95
N TYR A 163 -6.64 -8.90 -24.35
CA TYR A 163 -7.53 -9.85 -23.68
C TYR A 163 -8.41 -9.16 -22.63
N LYS A 164 -9.73 -9.49 -22.65
CA LYS A 164 -10.77 -8.84 -21.84
C LYS A 164 -11.30 -9.69 -20.69
N GLY A 165 -10.62 -10.78 -20.38
CA GLY A 165 -10.98 -11.66 -19.27
C GLY A 165 -11.80 -12.89 -19.66
N PRO A 166 -11.85 -13.91 -18.78
CA PRO A 166 -12.39 -15.24 -19.11
C PRO A 166 -13.91 -15.27 -19.27
N TYR A 167 -14.64 -14.22 -18.85
CA TYR A 167 -16.08 -14.18 -19.02
C TYR A 167 -16.50 -13.61 -20.38
N THR A 168 -15.68 -12.72 -20.91
CA THR A 168 -15.87 -12.09 -22.23
C THR A 168 -15.24 -12.94 -23.33
N GLU A 169 -14.06 -13.52 -23.05
CA GLU A 169 -13.26 -14.29 -24.02
C GLU A 169 -12.87 -15.64 -23.43
N PRO A 170 -13.83 -16.59 -23.22
CA PRO A 170 -13.62 -17.81 -22.44
C PRO A 170 -12.63 -18.81 -23.05
N ASN A 171 -12.34 -18.68 -24.35
CA ASN A 171 -11.41 -19.53 -25.11
C ASN A 171 -10.07 -18.84 -25.44
N ALA A 172 -9.93 -17.56 -25.10
CA ALA A 172 -8.68 -16.83 -25.26
C ALA A 172 -7.79 -16.99 -24.04
N ASP A 173 -6.51 -16.67 -24.19
CA ASP A 173 -5.50 -16.78 -23.16
C ASP A 173 -4.82 -15.43 -22.91
N LEU A 174 -4.35 -15.20 -21.69
CA LEU A 174 -3.55 -14.05 -21.33
C LEU A 174 -2.07 -14.38 -21.58
N TYR A 175 -1.51 -13.83 -22.63
CA TYR A 175 -0.14 -14.08 -23.08
C TYR A 175 0.90 -13.90 -21.98
N GLY A 176 0.78 -12.84 -21.19
CA GLY A 176 1.73 -12.49 -20.14
C GLY A 176 1.71 -13.43 -18.92
N VAL A 177 0.87 -14.48 -18.88
CA VAL A 177 0.84 -15.44 -17.77
C VAL A 177 0.98 -16.86 -18.29
N GLN A 178 2.07 -17.54 -17.89
CA GLN A 178 2.45 -18.84 -18.45
C GLN A 178 2.73 -19.86 -17.36
N CYS A 179 2.15 -21.04 -17.48
CA CYS A 179 2.51 -22.20 -16.66
C CYS A 179 3.62 -23.01 -17.36
N SER A 180 4.57 -23.54 -16.57
CA SER A 180 5.51 -24.53 -17.07
C SER A 180 4.79 -25.80 -17.54
N ALA A 181 5.41 -26.56 -18.44
CA ALA A 181 4.84 -27.82 -18.93
C ALA A 181 4.56 -28.84 -17.81
N LYS A 182 5.27 -28.74 -16.67
CA LYS A 182 5.05 -29.58 -15.48
C LYS A 182 4.00 -29.02 -14.52
N GLY A 183 3.58 -27.74 -14.70
CA GLY A 183 2.69 -27.04 -13.80
C GLY A 183 3.30 -26.72 -12.43
N ASP A 184 4.63 -26.75 -12.29
CA ASP A 184 5.36 -26.52 -11.04
C ASP A 184 5.90 -25.10 -10.91
N SER A 185 5.68 -24.27 -11.90
CA SER A 185 6.02 -22.85 -11.87
C SER A 185 5.10 -22.00 -12.74
N ILE A 186 5.00 -20.71 -12.39
CA ILE A 186 4.25 -19.70 -13.13
C ILE A 186 5.20 -18.56 -13.51
N THR A 187 5.10 -18.09 -14.74
CA THR A 187 5.86 -16.94 -15.25
C THR A 187 4.92 -15.81 -15.61
N TYR A 188 5.24 -14.61 -15.14
CA TYR A 188 4.60 -13.36 -15.53
C TYR A 188 5.55 -12.58 -16.42
N VAL A 189 5.12 -12.28 -17.65
CA VAL A 189 5.79 -11.37 -18.59
C VAL A 189 5.16 -10.00 -18.43
N LEU A 190 5.98 -8.97 -18.25
CA LEU A 190 5.53 -7.63 -17.89
C LEU A 190 5.72 -6.67 -19.08
N THR A 191 4.96 -5.57 -19.07
CA THR A 191 5.04 -4.51 -20.10
C THR A 191 6.33 -3.71 -20.02
N GLN A 192 6.99 -3.72 -18.86
CA GLN A 192 8.25 -3.03 -18.58
C GLN A 192 8.95 -3.70 -17.39
N PRO A 193 10.24 -3.46 -17.17
CA PRO A 193 10.94 -3.96 -15.99
C PRO A 193 10.31 -3.47 -14.68
N ILE A 194 9.87 -4.41 -13.81
CA ILE A 194 9.29 -4.13 -12.49
C ILE A 194 10.09 -4.91 -11.44
N PRO A 195 11.20 -4.39 -10.92
CA PRO A 195 12.03 -5.11 -9.94
C PRO A 195 11.31 -5.45 -8.63
N TYR A 196 10.29 -4.68 -8.27
CA TYR A 196 9.47 -4.88 -7.08
C TYR A 196 8.22 -5.78 -7.32
N PHE A 197 8.11 -6.45 -8.46
CA PHE A 197 6.94 -7.29 -8.80
C PHE A 197 6.61 -8.34 -7.73
N PRO A 198 7.57 -8.95 -7.00
CA PRO A 198 7.24 -9.85 -5.89
C PRO A 198 6.37 -9.22 -4.78
N TYR A 199 6.43 -7.91 -4.57
CA TYR A 199 5.51 -7.21 -3.66
C TYR A 199 4.11 -7.09 -4.24
N VAL A 200 4.00 -6.90 -5.55
CA VAL A 200 2.71 -6.80 -6.25
C VAL A 200 1.95 -8.12 -6.16
N THR A 201 2.64 -9.26 -6.14
CA THR A 201 2.02 -10.59 -6.06
C THR A 201 1.44 -10.94 -4.68
N THR A 202 1.45 -10.01 -3.72
CA THR A 202 0.71 -10.11 -2.45
C THR A 202 -0.78 -9.80 -2.60
N PHE A 203 -1.18 -9.15 -3.70
CA PHE A 203 -2.59 -8.80 -3.95
C PHE A 203 -3.41 -9.98 -4.46
N GLY A 204 -4.73 -9.87 -4.26
CA GLY A 204 -5.69 -10.92 -4.58
C GLY A 204 -5.79 -11.31 -6.06
N SER A 205 -5.36 -10.45 -6.99
CA SER A 205 -5.21 -10.78 -8.41
C SER A 205 -4.17 -11.88 -8.68
N PHE A 206 -3.34 -12.22 -7.69
CA PHE A 206 -2.30 -13.25 -7.77
C PHE A 206 -2.60 -14.43 -6.83
N THR A 207 -3.88 -14.76 -6.68
CA THR A 207 -4.35 -15.93 -5.94
C THR A 207 -4.84 -17.03 -6.88
N ALA A 208 -4.86 -18.25 -6.39
CA ALA A 208 -5.37 -19.38 -7.14
C ALA A 208 -6.89 -19.47 -7.03
N ILE A 209 -7.60 -19.53 -8.16
CA ILE A 209 -9.05 -19.70 -8.27
C ILE A 209 -9.33 -20.78 -9.31
N PRO A 210 -9.92 -21.92 -8.93
CA PRO A 210 -10.23 -22.96 -9.90
C PRO A 210 -11.41 -22.55 -10.78
N LYS A 211 -11.22 -22.57 -12.10
CA LYS A 211 -12.23 -22.18 -13.10
C LYS A 211 -13.57 -22.87 -12.87
N ALA A 212 -13.55 -24.15 -12.49
CA ALA A 212 -14.77 -24.93 -12.25
C ALA A 212 -15.57 -24.51 -11.00
N LYS A 213 -14.96 -23.73 -10.11
CA LYS A 213 -15.60 -23.23 -8.87
C LYS A 213 -15.90 -21.74 -8.91
N ASP A 214 -15.54 -21.06 -9.97
CA ASP A 214 -15.81 -19.65 -10.13
C ASP A 214 -17.29 -19.39 -10.41
N THR A 215 -17.91 -18.59 -9.56
CA THR A 215 -19.32 -18.16 -9.64
C THR A 215 -19.46 -16.71 -10.07
N LYS A 216 -18.42 -16.15 -10.70
CA LYS A 216 -18.36 -14.74 -11.16
C LYS A 216 -18.56 -13.77 -9.98
N GLN A 217 -19.52 -12.83 -10.08
CA GLN A 217 -19.83 -11.87 -9.00
C GLN A 217 -20.24 -12.56 -7.69
N ASN A 218 -20.90 -13.72 -7.78
CA ASN A 218 -21.32 -14.47 -6.59
C ASN A 218 -20.17 -15.13 -5.84
N TYR A 219 -18.97 -15.21 -6.45
CA TYR A 219 -17.76 -15.67 -5.78
C TYR A 219 -17.46 -14.85 -4.53
N ASP A 220 -17.89 -13.58 -4.49
CA ASP A 220 -17.80 -12.65 -3.39
C ASP A 220 -18.51 -13.13 -2.10
N ASN A 221 -19.52 -13.97 -2.23
CA ASN A 221 -20.24 -14.50 -1.09
C ASN A 221 -19.53 -15.71 -0.45
N ARG A 222 -18.78 -16.48 -1.24
CA ARG A 222 -18.10 -17.68 -0.77
C ARG A 222 -16.87 -18.01 -1.61
N PRO A 223 -15.78 -17.24 -1.48
CA PRO A 223 -14.51 -17.60 -2.08
C PRO A 223 -14.04 -18.97 -1.56
N LEU A 224 -13.52 -19.80 -2.45
CA LEU A 224 -12.98 -21.11 -2.09
C LEU A 224 -11.67 -20.94 -1.34
N SER A 225 -11.60 -21.43 -0.11
CA SER A 225 -10.47 -21.19 0.78
C SER A 225 -9.25 -22.03 0.44
N SER A 226 -8.08 -21.39 0.50
CA SER A 226 -6.76 -22.01 0.42
C SER A 226 -5.95 -21.86 1.72
N GLY A 227 -6.45 -21.06 2.67
CA GLY A 227 -5.83 -20.74 3.96
C GLY A 227 -6.26 -21.65 5.11
N PRO A 228 -5.84 -21.30 6.36
CA PRO A 228 -6.11 -22.11 7.57
C PRO A 228 -7.57 -22.14 8.01
N TYR A 229 -8.39 -21.22 7.54
CA TYR A 229 -9.83 -21.17 7.80
C TYR A 229 -10.61 -21.20 6.49
N LYS A 230 -11.91 -21.48 6.61
CA LYS A 230 -12.88 -21.45 5.52
C LYS A 230 -14.17 -20.78 5.98
N ILE A 231 -14.92 -20.22 5.04
CA ILE A 231 -16.21 -19.59 5.31
C ILE A 231 -17.23 -20.70 5.61
N GLU A 232 -17.80 -20.70 6.83
CA GLU A 232 -18.91 -21.55 7.21
C GLU A 232 -20.24 -20.91 6.80
N SER A 233 -20.42 -19.62 7.12
CA SER A 233 -21.63 -18.86 6.78
C SER A 233 -21.31 -17.38 6.60
N TYR A 234 -22.10 -16.71 5.75
CA TYR A 234 -22.03 -15.28 5.53
C TYR A 234 -23.43 -14.69 5.36
N ASP A 235 -23.90 -13.97 6.37
CA ASP A 235 -25.11 -13.14 6.35
C ASP A 235 -24.67 -11.69 6.18
N ARG A 236 -24.77 -11.19 4.94
CA ARG A 236 -24.31 -9.86 4.53
C ARG A 236 -24.85 -8.76 5.45
N GLY A 237 -23.98 -7.86 5.88
CA GLY A 237 -24.27 -6.75 6.78
C GLY A 237 -24.47 -7.14 8.24
N LYS A 238 -24.39 -8.44 8.59
CA LYS A 238 -24.63 -8.92 9.95
C LYS A 238 -23.49 -9.74 10.50
N GLN A 239 -23.19 -10.90 9.87
CA GLN A 239 -22.21 -11.83 10.42
C GLN A 239 -21.52 -12.68 9.36
N LEU A 240 -20.20 -12.80 9.48
CA LEU A 240 -19.40 -13.79 8.78
C LEU A 240 -18.79 -14.76 9.80
N THR A 241 -18.88 -16.06 9.54
CA THR A 241 -18.28 -17.09 10.39
C THR A 241 -17.23 -17.87 9.60
N LEU A 242 -16.01 -17.94 10.15
CA LEU A 242 -14.94 -18.79 9.65
C LEU A 242 -14.68 -19.95 10.62
N VAL A 243 -14.47 -21.16 10.08
CA VAL A 243 -14.06 -22.36 10.82
C VAL A 243 -12.76 -22.91 10.27
N ARG A 244 -12.06 -23.74 11.04
CA ARG A 244 -10.79 -24.33 10.57
C ARG A 244 -10.98 -25.08 9.26
N ASN A 245 -10.04 -24.91 8.35
CA ASN A 245 -9.90 -25.71 7.13
C ASN A 245 -9.07 -26.96 7.44
N SER A 246 -9.69 -28.14 7.40
CA SER A 246 -9.03 -29.42 7.69
C SER A 246 -8.04 -29.86 6.58
N ASN A 247 -8.14 -29.29 5.39
CA ASN A 247 -7.26 -29.58 4.26
C ASN A 247 -6.03 -28.65 4.18
N TRP A 248 -5.98 -27.61 5.04
CA TRP A 248 -4.80 -26.75 5.14
C TRP A 248 -3.68 -27.45 5.92
N ASP A 249 -2.48 -27.45 5.35
CA ASP A 249 -1.28 -28.03 5.96
C ASP A 249 -0.31 -26.92 6.40
N ALA A 250 -0.12 -26.79 7.71
CA ALA A 250 0.81 -25.82 8.31
C ALA A 250 2.24 -25.98 7.80
N LYS A 251 2.68 -27.18 7.38
CA LYS A 251 4.02 -27.42 6.83
C LYS A 251 4.27 -26.66 5.53
N THR A 252 3.22 -26.28 4.82
CA THR A 252 3.29 -25.53 3.57
C THR A 252 3.15 -24.02 3.78
N ASP A 253 2.92 -23.55 5.02
CA ASP A 253 2.57 -22.16 5.30
C ASP A 253 3.52 -21.50 6.30
N PRO A 254 4.44 -20.64 5.85
CA PRO A 254 5.40 -19.96 6.73
C PRO A 254 4.82 -18.72 7.42
N ILE A 255 3.52 -18.44 7.28
CA ILE A 255 2.92 -17.16 7.62
C ILE A 255 1.85 -17.28 8.68
N ARG A 256 0.97 -18.31 8.58
CA ARG A 256 -0.31 -18.36 9.28
C ARG A 256 -0.37 -19.43 10.37
N TRP A 257 -1.25 -19.18 11.33
CA TRP A 257 -1.61 -20.11 12.41
C TRP A 257 -3.10 -20.47 12.31
N ASN A 258 -3.52 -21.53 13.01
CA ASN A 258 -4.92 -21.92 13.13
C ASN A 258 -5.30 -22.21 14.60
N TYR A 259 -5.01 -21.28 15.51
CA TYR A 259 -5.25 -21.50 16.94
C TYR A 259 -6.74 -21.51 17.32
N PRO A 260 -7.59 -20.50 17.00
CA PRO A 260 -9.02 -20.53 17.29
C PRO A 260 -9.74 -21.66 16.58
N ASP A 261 -10.84 -22.14 17.15
CA ASP A 261 -11.76 -23.02 16.43
C ASP A 261 -12.53 -22.26 15.37
N LYS A 262 -12.82 -20.98 15.68
CA LYS A 262 -13.75 -20.15 14.94
C LYS A 262 -13.37 -18.66 15.03
N PHE A 263 -13.56 -17.94 13.91
CA PHE A 263 -13.67 -16.49 13.88
C PHE A 263 -15.11 -16.11 13.57
N VAL A 264 -15.66 -15.15 14.31
CA VAL A 264 -16.99 -14.58 14.07
C VAL A 264 -16.81 -13.08 13.86
N VAL A 265 -17.13 -12.59 12.66
CA VAL A 265 -17.15 -11.15 12.38
C VAL A 265 -18.58 -10.65 12.57
N LYS A 266 -18.80 -9.73 13.49
CA LYS A 266 -20.07 -9.04 13.74
C LYS A 266 -20.01 -7.64 13.16
N MET A 267 -20.94 -7.30 12.28
CA MET A 267 -20.94 -6.11 11.46
C MET A 267 -22.05 -5.14 11.83
N GLY A 268 -21.90 -3.87 11.42
CA GLY A 268 -22.96 -2.84 11.55
C GLY A 268 -23.09 -2.24 12.95
N ALA A 269 -22.10 -2.40 13.81
CA ALA A 269 -22.14 -1.79 15.14
C ALA A 269 -21.73 -0.31 15.08
N ASP A 270 -22.43 0.54 15.86
CA ASP A 270 -22.03 1.95 16.02
C ASP A 270 -20.66 2.07 16.69
N GLN A 271 -19.85 3.04 16.26
CA GLN A 271 -18.51 3.27 16.79
C GLN A 271 -18.48 3.41 18.32
N ASN A 272 -19.40 4.19 18.91
CA ASN A 272 -19.41 4.38 20.35
C ASN A 272 -19.79 3.09 21.09
N VAL A 273 -20.65 2.26 20.49
CA VAL A 273 -21.00 0.94 21.05
C VAL A 273 -19.78 0.04 21.05
N ILE A 274 -19.02 -0.01 19.96
CA ILE A 274 -17.76 -0.77 19.88
C ILE A 274 -16.77 -0.26 20.93
N GLU A 275 -16.55 1.06 21.03
CA GLU A 275 -15.63 1.65 22.01
C GLU A 275 -16.02 1.25 23.44
N GLN A 276 -17.30 1.40 23.82
CA GLN A 276 -17.79 1.07 25.16
C GLN A 276 -17.65 -0.42 25.45
N MET A 277 -18.00 -1.29 24.50
CA MET A 277 -17.86 -2.74 24.61
C MET A 277 -16.40 -3.14 24.87
N MET A 278 -15.48 -2.60 24.06
CA MET A 278 -14.05 -2.91 24.18
C MET A 278 -13.45 -2.38 25.49
N ILE A 279 -13.89 -1.21 25.98
CA ILE A 279 -13.46 -0.64 27.26
C ILE A 279 -13.97 -1.48 28.43
N ALA A 280 -15.23 -1.89 28.41
CA ALA A 280 -15.87 -2.66 29.47
C ALA A 280 -15.26 -4.06 29.66
N ASP A 281 -14.74 -4.66 28.58
CA ASP A 281 -14.09 -5.98 28.63
C ASP A 281 -14.89 -7.04 29.37
N SER A 282 -16.19 -7.14 29.10
CA SER A 282 -17.11 -8.06 29.78
C SER A 282 -17.69 -9.08 28.79
N GLY A 283 -18.02 -10.28 29.29
CA GLY A 283 -18.61 -11.33 28.45
C GLY A 283 -17.76 -11.63 27.19
N GLU A 284 -18.41 -11.54 26.03
CA GLU A 284 -17.79 -11.78 24.72
C GLU A 284 -16.67 -10.78 24.38
N ALA A 285 -16.77 -9.54 24.90
CA ALA A 285 -15.74 -8.53 24.64
C ALA A 285 -14.33 -8.97 25.05
N LYS A 286 -14.21 -9.88 26.03
CA LYS A 286 -12.92 -10.46 26.45
C LYS A 286 -12.20 -11.22 25.35
N THR A 287 -12.94 -11.77 24.38
CA THR A 287 -12.40 -12.49 23.23
C THR A 287 -12.68 -11.77 21.90
N SER A 288 -12.97 -10.47 21.97
CA SER A 288 -13.26 -9.62 20.81
C SER A 288 -12.09 -8.70 20.46
N VAL A 289 -12.04 -8.27 19.22
CA VAL A 289 -11.10 -7.25 18.71
C VAL A 289 -11.83 -6.34 17.72
N ALA A 290 -11.53 -5.04 17.77
CA ALA A 290 -11.99 -4.06 16.80
C ALA A 290 -10.80 -3.67 15.91
N THR A 291 -10.79 -4.17 14.65
CA THR A 291 -9.65 -4.00 13.73
C THR A 291 -9.81 -2.80 12.80
N ASP A 292 -11.06 -2.35 12.55
CA ASP A 292 -11.37 -1.21 11.68
C ASP A 292 -11.83 0.04 12.46
N THR A 293 -11.90 -0.05 13.80
CA THR A 293 -12.47 0.99 14.64
C THR A 293 -11.44 1.53 15.62
N ASN A 294 -11.08 2.80 15.46
CA ASN A 294 -10.26 3.51 16.42
C ASN A 294 -11.09 3.96 17.64
N ILE A 295 -10.48 3.90 18.83
CA ILE A 295 -11.02 4.56 20.03
C ILE A 295 -10.78 6.06 19.87
N VAL A 296 -11.83 6.83 19.73
CA VAL A 296 -11.79 8.29 19.49
C VAL A 296 -12.49 9.03 20.62
N THR A 297 -13.80 8.81 20.78
CA THR A 297 -14.64 9.52 21.75
C THR A 297 -14.19 9.26 23.19
N ASN A 298 -13.77 8.04 23.48
CA ASN A 298 -13.38 7.60 24.82
C ASN A 298 -11.85 7.48 24.99
N LEU A 299 -11.05 8.02 24.07
CA LEU A 299 -9.59 7.84 24.07
C LEU A 299 -8.96 8.32 25.39
N SER A 300 -9.40 9.45 25.95
CA SER A 300 -8.88 9.99 27.21
C SER A 300 -9.09 9.06 28.43
N LYS A 301 -10.06 8.15 28.34
CA LYS A 301 -10.33 7.17 29.41
C LYS A 301 -9.36 6.00 29.40
N VAL A 302 -8.72 5.71 28.26
CA VAL A 302 -7.88 4.52 28.07
C VAL A 302 -6.42 4.84 27.78
N LEU A 303 -6.15 5.94 27.09
CA LEU A 303 -4.80 6.33 26.67
C LEU A 303 -3.89 6.57 27.90
N ASN A 304 -2.72 5.95 27.89
CA ASN A 304 -1.74 6.00 28.97
C ASN A 304 -2.23 5.50 30.34
N LYS A 305 -3.29 4.70 30.36
CA LYS A 305 -3.79 4.07 31.60
C LYS A 305 -3.23 2.66 31.74
N PRO A 306 -2.60 2.31 32.87
CA PRO A 306 -1.98 0.99 33.08
C PRO A 306 -2.94 -0.20 32.84
N ALA A 307 -4.22 -0.04 33.15
CA ALA A 307 -5.24 -1.08 32.98
C ALA A 307 -5.46 -1.50 31.52
N TYR A 308 -5.09 -0.66 30.55
CA TYR A 308 -5.32 -0.91 29.13
C TYR A 308 -4.04 -1.15 28.32
N LYS A 309 -2.84 -1.08 28.95
CA LYS A 309 -1.55 -1.13 28.24
C LYS A 309 -1.37 -2.37 27.35
N ASP A 310 -1.94 -3.52 27.74
CA ASP A 310 -1.82 -4.79 27.03
C ASP A 310 -2.99 -5.04 26.06
N ARG A 311 -3.92 -4.11 25.97
CA ARG A 311 -5.15 -4.20 25.18
C ARG A 311 -5.34 -3.06 24.19
N LEU A 312 -4.75 -1.90 24.45
CA LEU A 312 -4.79 -0.72 23.59
C LEU A 312 -3.52 -0.71 22.72
N PHE A 313 -3.71 -0.83 21.43
CA PHE A 313 -2.66 -0.78 20.41
C PHE A 313 -2.61 0.64 19.87
N ASN A 314 -1.55 1.35 20.25
CA ASN A 314 -1.25 2.68 19.71
C ASN A 314 -0.12 2.54 18.71
N TYR A 315 -0.36 2.89 17.46
CA TYR A 315 0.66 2.77 16.43
C TYR A 315 0.50 3.82 15.34
N LEU A 316 1.60 4.09 14.65
CA LEU A 316 1.61 4.95 13.48
C LEU A 316 1.08 4.15 12.29
N SER A 317 -0.06 4.58 11.77
CA SER A 317 -0.63 4.03 10.55
C SER A 317 0.23 4.45 9.34
N PRO A 318 0.30 3.66 8.25
CA PRO A 318 0.97 4.08 7.02
C PRO A 318 0.26 5.21 6.29
N TYR A 319 -0.95 5.57 6.69
CA TYR A 319 -1.70 6.66 6.06
C TYR A 319 -1.06 8.01 6.34
N ASN A 320 -0.45 8.57 5.28
CA ASN A 320 0.07 9.93 5.28
C ASN A 320 -0.99 10.91 4.76
N ARG A 321 -1.14 12.05 5.44
CA ARG A 321 -1.96 13.17 4.99
C ARG A 321 -1.03 14.24 4.43
N TYR A 322 -1.14 14.48 3.14
CA TYR A 322 -0.28 15.42 2.43
C TYR A 322 -1.07 16.33 1.48
N TYR A 323 -0.41 17.34 0.96
CA TYR A 323 -0.94 18.25 -0.03
C TYR A 323 0.01 18.29 -1.22
N ALA A 324 -0.50 17.97 -2.40
CA ALA A 324 0.24 18.09 -3.64
C ALA A 324 0.11 19.51 -4.19
N ILE A 325 1.21 20.08 -4.66
CA ILE A 325 1.26 21.41 -5.29
C ILE A 325 1.46 21.19 -6.78
N ASN A 326 0.49 21.57 -7.59
CA ASN A 326 0.48 21.36 -9.03
C ASN A 326 1.54 22.23 -9.72
N VAL A 327 2.59 21.61 -10.26
CA VAL A 327 3.70 22.34 -10.88
C VAL A 327 3.36 22.89 -12.28
N ASP A 328 2.30 22.38 -12.94
CA ASP A 328 1.83 22.90 -14.23
C ASP A 328 1.12 24.24 -14.06
N THR A 329 0.40 24.45 -12.94
CA THR A 329 -0.36 25.67 -12.66
C THR A 329 0.38 26.62 -11.72
N VAL A 330 1.25 26.12 -10.83
CA VAL A 330 2.11 26.91 -9.93
C VAL A 330 3.57 26.74 -10.39
N LYS A 331 3.92 27.39 -11.50
CA LYS A 331 5.18 27.15 -12.22
C LYS A 331 6.42 27.62 -11.47
N ASP A 332 6.35 28.78 -10.80
CA ASP A 332 7.50 29.36 -10.10
C ASP A 332 7.78 28.60 -8.79
N VAL A 333 8.98 28.09 -8.66
CA VAL A 333 9.41 27.32 -7.47
C VAL A 333 9.38 28.19 -6.18
N ASN A 334 9.59 29.52 -6.30
CA ASN A 334 9.51 30.40 -5.14
C ASN A 334 8.07 30.57 -4.65
N VAL A 335 7.06 30.55 -5.56
CA VAL A 335 5.65 30.49 -5.16
C VAL A 335 5.38 29.18 -4.42
N ARG A 336 5.84 28.03 -4.95
CA ARG A 336 5.66 26.73 -4.26
C ARG A 336 6.37 26.69 -2.91
N LYS A 337 7.59 27.25 -2.79
CA LYS A 337 8.30 27.40 -1.50
C LYS A 337 7.57 28.34 -0.55
N ALA A 338 6.96 29.40 -1.05
CA ALA A 338 6.10 30.28 -0.24
C ALA A 338 4.89 29.52 0.32
N ILE A 339 4.25 28.68 -0.52
CA ILE A 339 3.16 27.81 -0.10
C ILE A 339 3.66 26.82 0.99
N GLN A 340 4.78 26.12 0.80
CA GLN A 340 5.32 25.19 1.82
C GLN A 340 5.61 25.88 3.15
N CYS A 341 6.17 27.11 3.11
CA CYS A 341 6.46 27.88 4.32
C CYS A 341 5.19 28.35 5.04
N ALA A 342 4.10 28.55 4.29
CA ALA A 342 2.80 28.94 4.84
C ALA A 342 2.12 27.83 5.65
N PHE A 343 2.47 26.54 5.42
CA PHE A 343 1.81 25.46 6.13
C PHE A 343 1.96 25.61 7.65
N ASP A 344 0.82 25.71 8.34
CA ASP A 344 0.71 25.59 9.79
C ASP A 344 0.33 24.15 10.14
N PHE A 345 1.35 23.32 10.35
CA PHE A 345 1.18 21.90 10.67
C PHE A 345 0.39 21.74 11.97
N LYS A 346 0.62 22.63 12.95
CA LYS A 346 -0.06 22.60 14.25
C LYS A 346 -1.57 22.79 14.09
N SER A 347 -1.99 23.80 13.36
CA SER A 347 -3.41 24.08 13.14
C SER A 347 -4.10 22.99 12.32
N ILE A 348 -3.40 22.45 11.30
CA ILE A 348 -3.95 21.36 10.46
C ILE A 348 -4.09 20.06 11.28
N VAL A 349 -3.10 19.70 12.09
CA VAL A 349 -3.17 18.50 12.96
C VAL A 349 -4.19 18.70 14.07
N LEU A 350 -4.32 19.92 14.63
CA LEU A 350 -5.37 20.23 15.61
C LEU A 350 -6.76 20.04 15.01
N ALA A 351 -6.98 20.49 13.78
CA ALA A 351 -8.23 20.28 13.04
C ALA A 351 -8.53 18.80 12.77
N ALA A 352 -7.52 17.94 12.77
CA ALA A 352 -7.65 16.48 12.63
C ALA A 352 -7.91 15.73 13.96
N GLY A 353 -7.90 16.43 15.11
CA GLY A 353 -8.04 15.84 16.44
C GLY A 353 -6.77 15.93 17.32
N GLY A 354 -5.79 16.72 16.90
CA GLY A 354 -4.55 16.96 17.62
C GLY A 354 -3.50 15.85 17.47
N THR A 355 -2.47 15.91 18.31
CA THR A 355 -1.33 14.97 18.23
C THR A 355 -1.67 13.54 18.60
N THR A 356 -2.84 13.29 19.18
CA THR A 356 -3.37 11.94 19.40
C THR A 356 -3.94 11.32 18.12
N ALA A 357 -4.39 12.12 17.16
CA ALA A 357 -4.91 11.66 15.88
C ALA A 357 -3.84 11.67 14.76
N GLY A 358 -2.78 12.47 14.91
CA GLY A 358 -1.75 12.59 13.89
C GLY A 358 -0.37 12.98 14.42
N GLN A 359 0.66 12.25 14.00
CA GLN A 359 2.06 12.58 14.24
C GLN A 359 2.60 13.40 13.07
N TYR A 360 3.21 14.57 13.36
CA TYR A 360 3.82 15.41 12.33
C TYR A 360 4.77 14.63 11.42
N ALA A 361 4.67 14.92 10.13
CA ALA A 361 5.48 14.29 9.10
C ALA A 361 6.13 15.33 8.19
N ASN A 362 7.31 14.98 7.68
CA ASN A 362 8.04 15.73 6.65
C ASN A 362 8.30 14.89 5.39
N SER A 363 7.90 13.61 5.42
CA SER A 363 7.99 12.62 4.34
C SER A 363 6.64 11.94 4.17
N THR A 364 6.25 11.57 2.94
CA THR A 364 5.11 10.69 2.69
C THR A 364 5.45 9.23 2.96
N ILE A 365 6.74 8.88 2.91
CA ILE A 365 7.23 7.55 3.25
C ILE A 365 7.21 7.39 4.78
N PRO A 366 6.52 6.39 5.35
CA PRO A 366 6.45 6.22 6.79
C PRO A 366 7.79 5.70 7.37
N PRO A 367 8.08 6.01 8.66
CA PRO A 367 9.31 5.55 9.33
C PRO A 367 9.48 4.03 9.40
N SER A 368 8.41 3.26 9.19
CA SER A 368 8.46 1.79 9.09
C SER A 368 9.25 1.30 7.89
N ILE A 369 9.31 2.07 6.79
CA ILE A 369 10.09 1.78 5.57
C ILE A 369 11.49 2.38 5.73
N LYS A 370 12.30 1.78 6.57
CA LYS A 370 13.61 2.32 7.02
C LYS A 370 14.60 2.60 5.88
N GLY A 371 14.54 1.85 4.78
CA GLY A 371 15.45 2.01 3.65
C GLY A 371 15.22 3.32 2.89
N ALA A 372 13.97 3.70 2.69
CA ALA A 372 13.56 4.87 1.92
C ALA A 372 13.25 6.09 2.80
N TYR A 373 12.73 5.90 4.01
CA TYR A 373 12.38 7.01 4.90
C TYR A 373 13.56 7.96 5.13
N ARG A 374 13.29 9.25 5.04
CA ARG A 374 14.23 10.33 5.37
C ARG A 374 13.56 11.34 6.29
N ASN A 375 14.28 11.73 7.34
CA ASN A 375 13.87 12.84 8.19
C ASN A 375 14.57 14.12 7.71
N PHE A 376 13.91 14.89 6.84
CA PHE A 376 14.44 16.12 6.29
C PHE A 376 13.62 17.36 6.71
N THR A 377 14.15 18.55 6.46
CA THR A 377 13.47 19.79 6.79
C THR A 377 12.50 20.21 5.67
N VAL A 378 11.41 20.85 6.05
CA VAL A 378 10.46 21.53 5.14
C VAL A 378 10.51 23.02 5.42
N CYS A 379 10.76 23.85 4.39
CA CYS A 379 11.00 25.27 4.59
C CYS A 379 12.13 25.57 5.62
N ASP A 380 13.20 24.76 5.59
CA ASP A 380 14.36 24.79 6.49
C ASP A 380 14.02 24.64 7.99
N ARG A 381 12.92 23.96 8.32
CA ARG A 381 12.53 23.67 9.70
C ARG A 381 12.30 22.16 9.91
N ASP A 382 12.62 21.69 11.09
CA ASP A 382 12.14 20.44 11.63
C ASP A 382 10.68 20.65 12.10
N VAL A 383 9.73 20.09 11.35
CA VAL A 383 8.29 20.30 11.60
C VAL A 383 7.81 19.69 12.91
N ALA A 384 8.51 18.68 13.44
CA ALA A 384 8.19 18.09 14.74
C ALA A 384 8.49 19.05 15.90
N LYS A 385 9.50 19.93 15.73
CA LYS A 385 9.90 20.91 16.75
C LYS A 385 9.26 22.28 16.51
N ASN A 386 9.06 22.67 15.24
CA ASN A 386 8.57 23.99 14.84
C ASN A 386 7.40 23.81 13.85
N PRO A 387 6.21 23.39 14.32
CA PRO A 387 5.08 23.07 13.44
C PRO A 387 4.33 24.32 12.91
N GLU A 388 4.56 25.49 13.48
CA GLU A 388 3.86 26.73 13.11
C GLU A 388 4.28 27.26 11.73
N ALA A 389 3.38 27.99 11.06
CA ALA A 389 3.66 28.64 9.78
C ALA A 389 4.81 29.65 9.88
N GLN A 390 5.66 29.68 8.84
CA GLN A 390 6.74 30.67 8.72
C GLN A 390 6.35 31.81 7.76
N ILE A 391 5.39 32.63 8.16
CA ILE A 391 4.75 33.65 7.30
C ILE A 391 5.76 34.65 6.73
N ALA A 392 6.71 35.15 7.53
CA ALA A 392 7.73 36.09 7.05
C ALA A 392 8.61 35.46 5.95
N LYS A 393 9.01 34.21 6.12
CA LYS A 393 9.80 33.47 5.14
C LYS A 393 9.00 33.15 3.88
N ALA A 394 7.72 32.80 4.03
CA ALA A 394 6.80 32.61 2.92
C ALA A 394 6.66 33.88 2.07
N LYS A 395 6.48 35.04 2.70
CA LYS A 395 6.45 36.35 2.02
C LYS A 395 7.77 36.67 1.31
N ALA A 396 8.92 36.33 1.92
CA ALA A 396 10.22 36.53 1.31
C ALA A 396 10.42 35.65 0.05
N TYR A 397 9.94 34.41 0.06
CA TYR A 397 9.94 33.57 -1.16
C TYR A 397 8.99 34.12 -2.22
N LEU A 398 7.76 34.55 -1.83
CA LEU A 398 6.80 35.12 -2.77
C LEU A 398 7.33 36.40 -3.42
N ALA A 399 8.11 37.19 -2.68
CA ALA A 399 8.75 38.41 -3.21
C ALA A 399 9.80 38.10 -4.30
N LYS A 400 10.49 36.92 -4.21
CA LYS A 400 11.50 36.48 -5.19
C LYS A 400 10.89 35.84 -6.44
N ALA A 401 9.60 35.53 -6.43
CA ALA A 401 8.94 34.89 -7.55
C ALA A 401 8.88 35.84 -8.77
N THR A 402 9.19 35.29 -9.93
CA THR A 402 9.14 35.97 -11.24
C THR A 402 7.75 35.80 -11.88
N ASP A 403 7.14 34.64 -11.73
CA ASP A 403 5.75 34.36 -12.12
C ASP A 403 4.87 34.27 -10.86
N LYS A 404 4.33 35.43 -10.44
CA LYS A 404 3.59 35.55 -9.18
C LYS A 404 2.15 35.09 -9.33
N LYS A 405 1.90 33.83 -9.14
CA LYS A 405 0.54 33.32 -8.97
C LYS A 405 0.06 33.62 -7.54
N THR A 406 -0.86 34.58 -7.39
CA THR A 406 -1.37 35.03 -6.09
C THR A 406 -2.76 34.49 -5.75
N THR A 407 -3.47 33.93 -6.72
CA THR A 407 -4.75 33.22 -6.50
C THR A 407 -4.51 31.72 -6.62
N LEU A 408 -4.87 30.98 -5.58
CA LEU A 408 -4.67 29.54 -5.49
C LEU A 408 -6.01 28.82 -5.33
N ARG A 409 -6.24 27.76 -6.11
CA ARG A 409 -7.38 26.86 -5.97
C ARG A 409 -6.98 25.66 -5.10
N LEU A 410 -7.63 25.50 -3.95
CA LEU A 410 -7.42 24.40 -3.00
C LEU A 410 -8.57 23.38 -3.15
N ALA A 411 -8.28 22.23 -3.73
CA ALA A 411 -9.24 21.13 -3.84
C ALA A 411 -9.21 20.23 -2.60
N TYR A 412 -10.39 19.92 -2.07
CA TYR A 412 -10.57 19.07 -0.90
C TYR A 412 -11.90 18.31 -0.93
N ARG A 413 -11.98 17.20 -0.18
CA ARG A 413 -13.22 16.41 -0.05
C ARG A 413 -14.13 16.96 1.04
N ASP A 414 -15.44 16.88 0.81
CA ASP A 414 -16.46 17.12 1.83
C ASP A 414 -16.73 15.84 2.63
N LYS A 415 -15.73 15.41 3.42
CA LYS A 415 -15.80 14.19 4.23
C LYS A 415 -15.04 14.35 5.55
N GLY A 416 -15.71 14.05 6.67
CA GLY A 416 -15.11 14.04 7.99
C GLY A 416 -14.44 15.34 8.35
N VAL A 417 -13.18 15.31 8.77
CA VAL A 417 -12.39 16.48 9.19
C VAL A 417 -11.67 17.19 8.03
N GLU A 418 -11.83 16.74 6.80
CA GLU A 418 -11.10 17.31 5.65
C GLU A 418 -11.45 18.77 5.38
N PRO A 419 -12.72 19.22 5.47
CA PRO A 419 -13.04 20.66 5.37
C PRO A 419 -12.36 21.52 6.42
N LEU A 420 -12.22 21.03 7.66
CA LEU A 420 -11.55 21.76 8.75
C LEU A 420 -10.05 21.92 8.49
N ARG A 421 -9.40 20.87 7.99
CA ARG A 421 -7.98 20.90 7.59
C ARG A 421 -7.75 21.85 6.41
N ALA A 422 -8.65 21.86 5.44
CA ALA A 422 -8.59 22.76 4.29
C ALA A 422 -8.75 24.24 4.73
N ALA A 423 -9.67 24.51 5.66
CA ALA A 423 -9.86 25.85 6.22
C ALA A 423 -8.62 26.33 7.02
N ALA A 424 -7.96 25.44 7.76
CA ALA A 424 -6.72 25.77 8.46
C ALA A 424 -5.60 26.18 7.48
N LEU A 425 -5.44 25.46 6.36
CA LEU A 425 -4.48 25.84 5.32
C LEU A 425 -4.89 27.15 4.62
N GLU A 426 -6.16 27.34 4.32
CA GLU A 426 -6.67 28.59 3.73
C GLU A 426 -6.25 29.82 4.55
N GLN A 427 -6.44 29.78 5.87
CA GLN A 427 -6.06 30.89 6.76
C GLN A 427 -4.55 31.16 6.72
N ALA A 428 -3.75 30.12 6.73
CA ALA A 428 -2.29 30.23 6.66
C ALA A 428 -1.82 30.83 5.31
N LEU A 429 -2.41 30.43 4.19
CA LEU A 429 -2.12 30.99 2.87
C LEU A 429 -2.55 32.45 2.75
N LYS A 430 -3.73 32.82 3.29
CA LYS A 430 -4.19 34.22 3.35
C LYS A 430 -3.27 35.10 4.15
N ALA A 431 -2.67 34.61 5.23
CA ALA A 431 -1.71 35.37 6.04
C ALA A 431 -0.42 35.75 5.28
N VAL A 432 -0.06 34.94 4.26
CA VAL A 432 1.06 35.23 3.34
C VAL A 432 0.66 36.29 2.31
N GLY A 433 -0.62 36.38 1.96
CA GLY A 433 -1.15 37.31 0.95
C GLY A 433 -1.76 36.62 -0.27
N PHE A 434 -1.94 35.28 -0.23
CA PHE A 434 -2.64 34.57 -1.29
C PHE A 434 -4.16 34.76 -1.19
N LYS A 435 -4.82 34.87 -2.34
CA LYS A 435 -6.27 34.69 -2.47
C LYS A 435 -6.51 33.18 -2.66
N VAL A 436 -7.40 32.58 -1.87
CA VAL A 436 -7.67 31.14 -1.92
C VAL A 436 -9.10 30.91 -2.40
N ILE A 437 -9.25 30.08 -3.43
CA ILE A 437 -10.52 29.55 -3.90
C ILE A 437 -10.67 28.15 -3.30
N MET A 438 -11.61 28.01 -2.37
CA MET A 438 -11.93 26.75 -1.72
C MET A 438 -12.81 25.90 -2.64
N ASP A 439 -12.23 24.86 -3.24
CA ASP A 439 -12.88 24.02 -4.23
C ASP A 439 -13.28 22.66 -3.61
N LYS A 440 -14.53 22.61 -3.16
CA LYS A 440 -15.11 21.48 -2.46
C LYS A 440 -15.62 20.43 -3.44
N TYR A 441 -15.31 19.15 -3.18
CA TYR A 441 -15.77 18.00 -3.93
C TYR A 441 -16.56 17.02 -3.05
N PRO A 442 -17.56 16.31 -3.60
CA PRO A 442 -18.16 15.16 -2.91
C PRO A 442 -17.10 14.12 -2.50
N GLY A 443 -17.40 13.33 -1.47
CA GLY A 443 -16.46 12.30 -0.99
C GLY A 443 -16.11 11.25 -2.05
N SER A 444 -17.09 10.83 -2.86
CA SER A 444 -16.90 9.95 -4.00
C SER A 444 -16.42 10.72 -5.25
N GLY A 445 -15.56 10.12 -6.05
CA GLY A 445 -15.08 10.69 -7.31
C GLY A 445 -14.07 11.84 -7.19
N PHE A 446 -13.70 12.25 -5.97
CA PHE A 446 -12.76 13.34 -5.74
C PHE A 446 -11.41 13.10 -6.43
N TYR A 447 -10.80 11.95 -6.23
CA TYR A 447 -9.47 11.67 -6.77
C TYR A 447 -9.44 11.68 -8.29
N ALA A 448 -10.46 11.09 -8.92
CA ALA A 448 -10.60 11.09 -10.37
C ALA A 448 -10.80 12.52 -10.93
N ALA A 449 -11.57 13.36 -10.23
CA ALA A 449 -11.76 14.76 -10.61
C ALA A 449 -10.48 15.59 -10.42
N ALA A 450 -9.77 15.40 -9.31
CA ALA A 450 -8.53 16.11 -9.00
C ALA A 450 -7.35 15.67 -9.90
N ALA A 451 -7.39 14.47 -10.47
CA ALA A 451 -6.37 13.96 -11.39
C ALA A 451 -6.51 14.54 -12.81
N LYS A 452 -7.67 15.04 -13.22
CA LYS A 452 -7.88 15.64 -14.55
C LYS A 452 -6.96 16.83 -14.78
N ARG A 453 -6.48 16.99 -16.01
CA ARG A 453 -5.56 18.06 -16.44
C ARG A 453 -6.24 18.99 -17.43
N GLY A 454 -5.88 20.27 -17.41
CA GLY A 454 -6.33 21.27 -18.40
C GLY A 454 -7.77 21.72 -18.28
N GLY A 455 -8.45 21.49 -17.17
CA GLY A 455 -9.82 21.94 -16.95
C GLY A 455 -9.92 23.26 -16.16
N ASP A 456 -11.06 23.95 -16.26
CA ASP A 456 -11.31 25.24 -15.55
C ASP A 456 -11.22 25.11 -14.01
N ARG A 457 -11.38 23.91 -13.49
CA ARG A 457 -11.26 23.58 -12.06
C ARG A 457 -9.98 22.85 -11.71
N GLU A 458 -8.96 22.89 -12.57
CA GLU A 458 -7.70 22.24 -12.25
C GLU A 458 -7.09 22.83 -10.96
N PRO A 459 -6.83 22.01 -9.93
CA PRO A 459 -6.37 22.50 -8.64
C PRO A 459 -4.91 22.96 -8.69
N ASP A 460 -4.59 24.00 -7.91
CA ASP A 460 -3.22 24.41 -7.60
C ASP A 460 -2.65 23.63 -6.42
N ILE A 461 -3.52 23.32 -5.47
CA ILE A 461 -3.20 22.50 -4.29
C ILE A 461 -4.29 21.45 -4.14
N THR A 462 -3.90 20.20 -4.03
CA THR A 462 -4.82 19.07 -3.76
C THR A 462 -4.56 18.53 -2.37
N GLN A 463 -5.57 18.61 -1.48
CA GLN A 463 -5.54 17.92 -0.20
C GLN A 463 -5.80 16.43 -0.41
N THR A 464 -4.85 15.59 -0.04
CA THR A 464 -4.93 14.17 -0.37
C THR A 464 -4.33 13.28 0.73
N SER A 465 -4.31 11.98 0.50
CA SER A 465 -3.72 10.99 1.40
C SER A 465 -3.24 9.79 0.62
N TRP A 466 -2.29 9.08 1.20
CA TRP A 466 -1.82 7.80 0.68
C TRP A 466 -1.37 6.90 1.83
N ALA A 467 -1.59 5.60 1.69
CA ALA A 467 -0.87 4.57 2.39
C ALA A 467 -0.01 3.82 1.37
N PHE A 468 1.01 3.12 1.80
CA PHE A 468 1.75 2.29 0.84
C PHE A 468 0.85 1.15 0.30
N ASP A 469 0.98 0.85 -0.97
CA ASP A 469 0.33 -0.33 -1.57
C ASP A 469 1.05 -1.63 -1.18
N TRP A 470 2.36 -1.52 -0.92
CA TRP A 470 3.17 -2.57 -0.32
C TRP A 470 4.25 -1.93 0.55
N ALA A 471 4.75 -2.69 1.52
CA ALA A 471 5.68 -2.20 2.55
C ALA A 471 7.12 -1.99 2.01
N ALA A 472 7.25 -1.12 1.01
CA ALA A 472 8.51 -0.67 0.42
C ALA A 472 8.34 0.75 -0.12
N GLY A 473 9.44 1.48 -0.31
CA GLY A 473 9.41 2.83 -0.90
C GLY A 473 8.78 2.87 -2.28
N SER A 474 8.94 1.79 -3.05
CA SER A 474 8.29 1.63 -4.36
C SER A 474 6.76 1.61 -4.30
N GLY A 475 6.15 1.17 -3.18
CA GLY A 475 4.70 1.21 -2.97
C GLY A 475 4.12 2.61 -2.72
N ILE A 476 4.96 3.63 -2.69
CA ILE A 476 4.56 5.04 -2.51
C ILE A 476 5.08 5.89 -3.67
N VAL A 477 6.41 5.85 -3.88
CA VAL A 477 7.12 6.85 -4.70
C VAL A 477 6.78 6.73 -6.17
N TYR A 478 6.64 5.51 -6.70
CA TYR A 478 6.24 5.32 -8.10
C TYR A 478 4.80 5.78 -8.35
N ALA A 479 3.87 5.38 -7.50
CA ALA A 479 2.46 5.74 -7.66
C ALA A 479 2.24 7.27 -7.60
N LEU A 480 2.93 7.96 -6.67
CA LEU A 480 2.67 9.36 -6.38
C LEU A 480 3.53 10.34 -7.20
N PHE A 481 4.72 9.94 -7.64
CA PHE A 481 5.72 10.90 -8.11
C PHE A 481 6.37 10.54 -9.44
N ASP A 482 6.13 9.35 -10.00
CA ASP A 482 6.65 9.02 -11.31
C ASP A 482 5.85 9.73 -12.40
N GLY A 483 6.49 10.70 -13.07
CA GLY A 483 5.87 11.47 -14.14
C GLY A 483 5.56 10.66 -15.39
N ARG A 484 6.18 9.48 -15.56
CA ARG A 484 5.94 8.58 -16.69
C ARG A 484 4.57 7.93 -16.66
N THR A 485 3.93 7.85 -15.49
CA THR A 485 2.59 7.26 -15.31
C THR A 485 1.47 8.18 -15.77
N MET A 486 1.73 9.47 -15.91
CA MET A 486 0.74 10.46 -16.32
C MET A 486 0.45 10.39 -17.83
N THR A 487 -0.78 10.73 -18.18
CA THR A 487 -1.20 10.98 -19.57
C THR A 487 -1.39 12.48 -19.82
N LYS A 488 -1.71 12.85 -21.07
CA LYS A 488 -2.01 14.24 -21.43
C LYS A 488 -3.19 14.79 -20.59
N ASP A 489 -4.20 13.97 -20.33
CA ASP A 489 -5.47 14.40 -19.75
C ASP A 489 -5.66 13.96 -18.29
N ASP A 490 -4.77 13.10 -17.78
CA ASP A 490 -4.89 12.47 -16.46
C ASP A 490 -3.52 12.35 -15.75
N ALA A 491 -3.43 12.93 -14.59
CA ALA A 491 -2.24 12.87 -13.74
C ALA A 491 -2.17 11.57 -12.90
N LYS A 492 -3.20 10.73 -12.95
CA LYS A 492 -3.35 9.56 -12.08
C LYS A 492 -3.20 9.95 -10.61
N SER A 493 -2.39 9.23 -9.84
CA SER A 493 -2.11 9.56 -8.43
C SER A 493 -1.05 10.66 -8.25
N ASN A 494 -0.35 11.09 -9.32
CA ASN A 494 0.64 12.16 -9.25
C ASN A 494 -0.04 13.56 -9.28
N HIS A 495 -0.78 13.88 -8.22
CA HIS A 495 -1.49 15.15 -8.10
C HIS A 495 -0.57 16.40 -8.13
N SER A 496 0.73 16.25 -7.95
CA SER A 496 1.70 17.33 -8.13
C SER A 496 2.02 17.64 -9.60
N ARG A 497 1.71 16.76 -10.53
CA ARG A 497 2.09 16.77 -11.95
C ARG A 497 3.61 16.84 -12.17
N GLY A 498 4.39 16.49 -11.16
CA GLY A 498 5.85 16.55 -11.24
C GLY A 498 6.39 15.56 -12.28
N ASN A 499 6.97 16.10 -13.35
CA ASN A 499 7.69 15.33 -14.37
C ASN A 499 9.04 16.02 -14.67
N PHE A 500 9.91 16.04 -13.65
CA PHE A 500 11.20 16.71 -13.74
C PHE A 500 12.26 15.78 -14.34
N PRO A 501 13.01 16.19 -15.36
CA PRO A 501 13.99 15.32 -16.04
C PRO A 501 15.07 14.74 -15.11
N ASP A 502 15.52 15.49 -14.12
CA ASP A 502 16.49 15.04 -13.11
C ASP A 502 15.89 13.97 -12.17
N ILE A 503 14.61 14.07 -11.84
CA ILE A 503 13.88 13.07 -11.04
C ILE A 503 13.61 11.81 -11.88
N GLN A 504 13.23 11.96 -13.17
CA GLN A 504 12.99 10.81 -14.05
C GLN A 504 14.27 9.99 -14.29
N LYS A 505 15.45 10.62 -14.30
CA LYS A 505 16.73 9.90 -14.33
C LYS A 505 16.94 9.04 -13.08
N LEU A 506 16.53 9.50 -11.91
CA LEU A 506 16.62 8.71 -10.68
C LEU A 506 15.65 7.53 -10.69
N PHE A 507 14.43 7.70 -11.21
CA PHE A 507 13.53 6.56 -11.45
C PHE A 507 14.15 5.53 -12.39
N ALA A 508 14.71 5.97 -13.53
CA ALA A 508 15.37 5.06 -14.46
C ALA A 508 16.58 4.33 -13.84
N GLN A 509 17.29 4.95 -12.90
CA GLN A 509 18.34 4.28 -12.13
C GLN A 509 17.76 3.27 -11.13
N ALA A 510 16.67 3.63 -10.45
CA ALA A 510 16.00 2.73 -9.53
C ALA A 510 15.47 1.48 -10.23
N ASP A 511 14.92 1.61 -11.44
CA ASP A 511 14.40 0.51 -12.26
C ASP A 511 15.44 -0.58 -12.56
N GLN A 512 16.74 -0.26 -12.48
CA GLN A 512 17.82 -1.22 -12.71
C GLN A 512 18.30 -1.95 -11.44
N LEU A 513 17.68 -1.68 -10.29
CA LEU A 513 18.16 -2.16 -9.00
C LEU A 513 17.18 -3.16 -8.38
N ALA A 514 17.71 -4.12 -7.63
CA ALA A 514 16.91 -4.98 -6.77
C ALA A 514 16.16 -4.13 -5.70
N PRO A 515 14.97 -4.56 -5.21
CA PRO A 515 14.09 -3.76 -4.34
C PRO A 515 14.80 -3.13 -3.14
N ALA A 516 15.64 -3.87 -2.44
CA ALA A 516 16.37 -3.34 -1.27
C ALA A 516 17.37 -2.22 -1.64
N ALA A 517 17.96 -2.25 -2.83
CA ALA A 517 18.88 -1.22 -3.32
C ALA A 517 18.14 0.02 -3.86
N GLN A 518 16.89 -0.15 -4.33
CA GLN A 518 16.04 0.96 -4.76
C GLN A 518 15.71 1.93 -3.63
N GLU A 519 15.53 1.43 -2.40
CA GLU A 519 15.01 2.19 -1.25
C GLU A 519 15.75 3.52 -1.05
N LYS A 520 17.09 3.50 -1.17
CA LYS A 520 17.88 4.73 -1.01
C LYS A 520 17.53 5.77 -2.07
N ILE A 521 17.44 5.39 -3.33
CA ILE A 521 17.15 6.30 -4.45
C ILE A 521 15.72 6.84 -4.32
N LEU A 522 14.77 5.99 -3.93
CA LEU A 522 13.37 6.40 -3.75
C LEU A 522 13.23 7.44 -2.64
N GLY A 523 13.96 7.29 -1.53
CA GLY A 523 14.04 8.32 -0.49
C GLY A 523 14.69 9.62 -0.98
N ASP A 524 15.73 9.53 -1.80
CA ASP A 524 16.40 10.71 -2.37
C ASP A 524 15.49 11.43 -3.41
N ILE A 525 14.65 10.69 -4.16
CA ILE A 525 13.62 11.26 -5.05
C ILE A 525 12.63 12.10 -4.25
N GLU A 526 12.05 11.55 -3.19
CA GLU A 526 11.09 12.29 -2.38
C GLU A 526 11.71 13.53 -1.74
N GLN A 527 12.92 13.40 -1.19
CA GLN A 527 13.62 14.55 -0.60
C GLN A 527 13.78 15.69 -1.61
N LYS A 528 14.22 15.40 -2.83
CA LYS A 528 14.35 16.40 -3.91
C LYS A 528 13.01 17.02 -4.29
N LEU A 529 11.95 16.23 -4.38
CA LEU A 529 10.62 16.72 -4.70
C LEU A 529 10.09 17.69 -3.66
N ILE A 530 10.38 17.46 -2.38
CA ILE A 530 9.97 18.37 -1.30
C ILE A 530 10.92 19.56 -1.18
N GLN A 531 12.23 19.33 -1.09
CA GLN A 531 13.18 20.41 -0.76
C GLN A 531 13.57 21.26 -1.97
N ASP A 532 13.81 20.65 -3.14
CA ASP A 532 14.27 21.38 -4.32
C ASP A 532 13.09 21.86 -5.17
N LYS A 533 12.12 20.98 -5.45
CA LYS A 533 11.00 21.26 -6.36
C LYS A 533 9.79 21.86 -5.65
N ALA A 534 9.66 21.71 -4.33
CA ALA A 534 8.51 22.13 -3.54
C ALA A 534 7.18 21.62 -4.15
N ALA A 535 7.15 20.35 -4.57
CA ALA A 535 6.03 19.76 -5.30
C ALA A 535 4.92 19.23 -4.38
N HIS A 536 5.20 19.00 -3.11
CA HIS A 536 4.20 18.56 -2.12
C HIS A 536 4.63 18.89 -0.69
N VAL A 537 3.69 18.75 0.26
CA VAL A 537 3.90 18.91 1.70
C VAL A 537 3.25 17.73 2.40
N SER A 538 4.04 16.86 2.99
CA SER A 538 3.57 15.85 3.94
C SER A 538 3.29 16.53 5.28
N VAL A 539 2.15 16.28 5.90
CA VAL A 539 1.74 17.00 7.12
C VAL A 539 1.76 16.11 8.34
N TYR A 540 1.13 14.93 8.26
CA TYR A 540 1.13 13.98 9.36
C TYR A 540 0.82 12.56 8.91
N PHE A 541 1.30 11.58 9.69
CA PHE A 541 0.79 10.22 9.67
C PHE A 541 -0.33 10.05 10.69
N GLU A 542 -1.36 9.30 10.34
CA GLU A 542 -2.43 8.98 11.27
C GLU A 542 -1.91 8.08 12.41
N VAL A 543 -2.43 8.32 13.61
CA VAL A 543 -2.18 7.46 14.77
C VAL A 543 -3.43 6.64 15.01
N ALA A 544 -3.29 5.33 14.97
CA ALA A 544 -4.36 4.39 15.25
C ALA A 544 -4.41 4.05 16.74
N HIS A 545 -5.63 3.92 17.29
CA HIS A 545 -5.91 3.54 18.65
C HIS A 545 -6.95 2.42 18.65
N GLN A 546 -6.50 1.17 18.54
CA GLN A 546 -7.39 0.01 18.45
C GLN A 546 -7.32 -0.87 19.70
N MET A 547 -8.37 -1.61 19.99
CA MET A 547 -8.43 -2.42 21.20
C MET A 547 -8.73 -3.89 20.94
N ALA A 548 -8.13 -4.74 21.78
CA ALA A 548 -8.46 -6.16 21.89
C ALA A 548 -8.90 -6.51 23.30
N GLY A 549 -9.69 -7.57 23.42
CA GLY A 549 -10.16 -8.12 24.69
C GLY A 549 -9.04 -8.77 25.50
N SER A 550 -9.18 -8.78 26.83
CA SER A 550 -8.15 -9.25 27.77
C SER A 550 -7.78 -10.73 27.60
N LYS A 551 -8.71 -11.55 27.09
CA LYS A 551 -8.49 -12.98 26.84
C LYS A 551 -7.94 -13.26 25.43
N LEU A 552 -7.63 -12.26 24.64
CA LEU A 552 -6.93 -12.46 23.36
C LEU A 552 -5.41 -12.38 23.55
N GLY A 553 -4.72 -13.27 22.85
CA GLY A 553 -3.28 -13.23 22.61
C GLY A 553 -2.98 -13.27 21.13
N GLY A 554 -1.74 -12.96 20.76
CA GLY A 554 -1.27 -13.06 19.38
C GLY A 554 -1.75 -11.95 18.43
N ILE A 555 -2.52 -10.99 18.91
CA ILE A 555 -2.88 -9.76 18.17
C ILE A 555 -1.63 -8.91 18.03
N GLN A 556 -1.38 -8.37 16.85
CA GLN A 556 -0.21 -7.54 16.57
C GLN A 556 -0.49 -6.58 15.42
N VAL A 557 0.24 -5.47 15.37
CA VAL A 557 0.25 -4.61 14.18
C VAL A 557 1.03 -5.32 13.07
N ASP A 558 0.41 -5.46 11.92
CA ASP A 558 1.07 -6.01 10.72
C ASP A 558 1.72 -4.88 9.92
N GLY A 559 3.04 -4.92 9.79
CA GLY A 559 3.78 -3.87 9.07
C GLY A 559 3.67 -3.98 7.54
N GLY A 560 3.07 -5.06 7.01
CA GLY A 560 2.84 -5.25 5.58
C GLY A 560 1.57 -4.55 5.10
N TRP A 561 0.52 -4.57 5.93
CA TRP A 561 -0.76 -3.91 5.63
C TRP A 561 -1.03 -2.68 6.51
N GLY A 562 -0.23 -2.51 7.58
CA GLY A 562 -0.30 -1.34 8.44
C GLY A 562 -1.50 -1.30 9.38
N ASP A 563 -2.15 -2.44 9.60
CA ASP A 563 -3.34 -2.60 10.43
C ASP A 563 -3.14 -3.60 11.57
N LEU A 564 -4.11 -3.65 12.49
CA LEU A 564 -4.13 -4.61 13.59
C LEU A 564 -4.58 -5.98 13.08
N SER A 565 -3.65 -6.94 13.06
CA SER A 565 -3.85 -8.26 12.48
C SER A 565 -4.31 -9.29 13.50
N VAL A 566 -5.24 -10.12 13.08
CA VAL A 566 -5.77 -11.28 13.82
C VAL A 566 -5.19 -12.61 13.36
N ILE A 567 -4.27 -12.62 12.39
CA ILE A 567 -3.75 -13.85 11.76
C ILE A 567 -3.06 -14.79 12.75
N GLY A 568 -2.53 -14.23 13.84
CA GLY A 568 -1.90 -15.00 14.93
C GLY A 568 -2.71 -15.05 16.21
N ALA A 569 -3.98 -14.67 16.17
CA ALA A 569 -4.85 -14.60 17.34
C ALA A 569 -5.06 -15.95 18.00
N PHE A 570 -5.16 -15.96 19.33
CA PHE A 570 -5.57 -17.13 20.12
C PHE A 570 -6.32 -16.67 21.37
N VAL A 571 -7.16 -17.56 21.91
CA VAL A 571 -7.84 -17.32 23.18
C VAL A 571 -6.97 -17.84 24.33
N LYS A 572 -6.65 -16.96 25.29
CA LYS A 572 -5.93 -17.32 26.52
C LYS A 572 -6.84 -18.16 27.42
N LYS A 573 -6.29 -19.18 28.03
CA LYS A 573 -6.98 -20.00 29.04
C LYS A 573 -7.13 -19.28 30.37
#